data_469826fb1559d0dcad90c818f2d34a5a
#
_entry.id   469826fb1559d0dcad90c818f2d34a5a
#
_cell.length_a   1.000
_cell.length_b   1.000
_cell.length_c   1.000
_cell.angle_alpha   90.00
_cell.angle_beta   90.00
_cell.angle_gamma   90.00
#
_symmetry.space_group_name_H-M   'P 1'
#
loop_
_entity.id
_entity.type
_entity.pdbx_description
1 polymer ?
#
loop_
_entity_poly.entity_id
_entity_poly.type
_entity_poly.pdbx_seq_one_letter_code
_entity_poly.pdbx_strand_id
1 'polypeptide(L)'
;MSAPKSGHQARPGVRRARHAPGADTLAQAALAVHAVVHEGRSSDDALEEAHSRTDRAAVRAIALGTMRWYLRLVPALEPLLSRPFGELSPKLAALLTTAAHQVEYSRGAAEAQVHLAVDASRIVGEGRASGMVNAVLRRFVAQRADLLGAVDQDIAKRQAHPRWLVDALFAAWGERAAAMLGANNQHPPMALRLDPAQLVVTDFLRSWRALGRDARVIDWNPEAVILEHPAPVQTLPGFDSGAVSVQDLGAQLAAPLLDVQPGMRVLDACAAPGGKTLHIVQRTPDLGEILAADHDPLRLQRVRQNLERAGRDALLLTADLRTLPPSLSPASFDRVLVDAPCSGSGVIRRHPDIKLLRRPTDIEGFAATQRQILRTAFELLRPGGRLIYCTCSVLPNENEHVIAAFLADEPRAAAGRWPDGMVQPPGLVERAVGWQLLPGGDAGTDGFYYACLDRLT
;
A
#
# COMPACT_ATOMS: atom_id res chain seq x y z
N MET A 1 20.68 -63.92 -43.88
CA MET A 1 21.37 -62.71 -43.33
C MET A 1 20.37 -61.95 -42.49
N SER A 2 20.47 -62.12 -41.18
CA SER A 2 19.48 -61.56 -40.20
C SER A 2 20.00 -60.24 -39.64
N ALA A 3 19.19 -59.18 -39.67
CA ALA A 3 19.50 -57.88 -39.08
C ALA A 3 19.14 -57.87 -37.59
N PRO A 4 19.90 -57.19 -36.72
CA PRO A 4 19.63 -57.16 -35.27
C PRO A 4 18.57 -56.10 -34.92
N LYS A 5 17.62 -56.47 -34.06
CA LYS A 5 16.62 -55.59 -33.44
C LYS A 5 17.29 -54.74 -32.35
N SER A 6 17.36 -53.43 -32.54
CA SER A 6 17.79 -52.46 -31.51
C SER A 6 16.62 -52.22 -30.55
N GLY A 7 16.75 -52.76 -29.34
CA GLY A 7 15.84 -52.46 -28.22
C GLY A 7 16.10 -51.04 -27.67
N HIS A 8 15.18 -50.13 -27.88
CA HIS A 8 15.16 -48.84 -27.19
C HIS A 8 14.59 -49.08 -25.77
N GLN A 9 15.45 -49.11 -24.77
CA GLN A 9 15.08 -49.03 -23.38
C GLN A 9 14.62 -47.59 -23.09
N ALA A 10 13.32 -47.40 -22.87
CA ALA A 10 12.72 -46.17 -22.37
C ALA A 10 13.28 -45.90 -20.97
N ARG A 11 13.97 -44.76 -20.78
CA ARG A 11 14.36 -44.25 -19.45
C ARG A 11 13.12 -44.06 -18.59
N PRO A 12 13.10 -44.50 -17.30
CA PRO A 12 11.99 -44.30 -16.42
C PRO A 12 11.81 -42.79 -16.18
N GLY A 13 10.67 -42.27 -16.60
CA GLY A 13 10.28 -40.88 -16.34
C GLY A 13 10.29 -40.62 -14.84
N VAL A 14 11.02 -39.59 -14.41
CA VAL A 14 11.00 -39.09 -13.03
C VAL A 14 9.55 -38.76 -12.68
N ARG A 15 8.91 -39.59 -11.88
CA ARG A 15 7.61 -39.28 -11.28
C ARG A 15 7.77 -38.00 -10.45
N ARG A 16 7.30 -36.85 -10.97
CA ARG A 16 7.14 -35.63 -10.16
C ARG A 16 6.30 -36.01 -8.96
N ALA A 17 6.86 -35.87 -7.77
CA ALA A 17 6.13 -36.04 -6.53
C ALA A 17 4.88 -35.14 -6.59
N ARG A 18 3.68 -35.74 -6.46
CA ARG A 18 2.44 -34.98 -6.36
C ARG A 18 2.39 -34.37 -4.96
N HIS A 19 2.63 -33.06 -4.85
CA HIS A 19 2.42 -32.33 -3.60
C HIS A 19 0.92 -32.17 -3.34
N ALA A 20 0.56 -31.99 -2.05
CA ALA A 20 -0.81 -31.73 -1.67
C ALA A 20 -1.36 -30.45 -2.34
N PRO A 21 -2.60 -30.40 -2.79
CA PRO A 21 -3.23 -29.21 -3.31
C PRO A 21 -3.09 -28.04 -2.31
N GLY A 22 -2.59 -26.89 -2.75
CA GLY A 22 -2.34 -25.71 -1.91
C GLY A 22 -0.89 -25.60 -1.38
N ALA A 23 -0.07 -26.65 -1.42
CA ALA A 23 1.33 -26.56 -0.98
C ALA A 23 2.16 -25.62 -1.84
N ASP A 24 1.89 -25.56 -3.15
CA ASP A 24 2.54 -24.61 -4.07
C ASP A 24 2.14 -23.17 -3.74
N THR A 25 0.86 -22.91 -3.46
CA THR A 25 0.36 -21.59 -3.04
C THR A 25 1.05 -21.13 -1.75
N LEU A 26 1.17 -22.00 -0.76
CA LEU A 26 1.85 -21.72 0.50
C LEU A 26 3.34 -21.46 0.28
N ALA A 27 4.00 -22.24 -0.58
CA ALA A 27 5.40 -22.06 -0.93
C ALA A 27 5.65 -20.71 -1.62
N GLN A 28 4.82 -20.34 -2.60
CA GLN A 28 4.93 -19.04 -3.28
C GLN A 28 4.69 -17.87 -2.32
N ALA A 29 3.72 -17.98 -1.43
CA ALA A 29 3.51 -16.96 -0.39
C ALA A 29 4.72 -16.84 0.56
N ALA A 30 5.32 -17.97 0.96
CA ALA A 30 6.52 -17.97 1.80
C ALA A 30 7.73 -17.35 1.06
N LEU A 31 7.89 -17.59 -0.24
CA LEU A 31 8.94 -16.96 -1.05
C LEU A 31 8.73 -15.44 -1.18
N ALA A 32 7.49 -14.97 -1.32
CA ALA A 32 7.19 -13.53 -1.30
C ALA A 32 7.51 -12.90 0.07
N VAL A 33 7.19 -13.58 1.18
CA VAL A 33 7.58 -13.14 2.53
C VAL A 33 9.10 -13.11 2.68
N HIS A 34 9.80 -14.12 2.16
CA HIS A 34 11.27 -14.17 2.15
C HIS A 34 11.86 -12.96 1.41
N ALA A 35 11.37 -12.66 0.21
CA ALA A 35 11.84 -11.52 -0.60
C ALA A 35 11.68 -10.18 0.14
N VAL A 36 10.57 -10.00 0.87
CA VAL A 36 10.38 -8.79 1.68
C VAL A 36 11.31 -8.76 2.89
N VAL A 37 11.30 -9.80 3.71
CA VAL A 37 11.97 -9.77 5.03
C VAL A 37 13.49 -9.86 4.92
N HIS A 38 14.01 -10.64 3.96
CA HIS A 38 15.43 -10.93 3.86
C HIS A 38 16.14 -10.27 2.70
N GLU A 39 15.41 -9.92 1.60
CA GLU A 39 15.99 -9.23 0.45
C GLU A 39 15.63 -7.73 0.44
N GLY A 40 14.75 -7.27 1.34
CA GLY A 40 14.37 -5.86 1.47
C GLY A 40 13.47 -5.32 0.34
N ARG A 41 12.81 -6.21 -0.39
CA ARG A 41 11.94 -5.83 -1.52
C ARG A 41 10.57 -5.38 -1.03
N SER A 42 9.90 -4.52 -1.80
CA SER A 42 8.51 -4.18 -1.51
C SER A 42 7.57 -5.39 -1.68
N SER A 43 6.45 -5.40 -0.97
CA SER A 43 5.45 -6.46 -1.14
C SER A 43 4.86 -6.51 -2.55
N ASP A 44 4.74 -5.37 -3.22
CA ASP A 44 4.22 -5.33 -4.59
C ASP A 44 5.20 -5.98 -5.56
N ASP A 45 6.49 -5.65 -5.51
CA ASP A 45 7.52 -6.26 -6.36
C ASP A 45 7.67 -7.77 -6.10
N ALA A 46 7.66 -8.16 -4.81
CA ALA A 46 7.77 -9.56 -4.43
C ALA A 46 6.57 -10.40 -4.91
N LEU A 47 5.38 -9.81 -4.97
CA LEU A 47 4.16 -10.47 -5.43
C LEU A 47 3.99 -10.45 -6.95
N GLU A 48 4.55 -9.46 -7.66
CA GLU A 48 4.58 -9.47 -9.13
C GLU A 48 5.42 -10.62 -9.68
N GLU A 49 6.55 -10.93 -9.03
CA GLU A 49 7.43 -12.04 -9.43
C GLU A 49 6.95 -13.43 -8.99
N ALA A 50 6.01 -13.49 -8.07
CA ALA A 50 5.41 -14.77 -7.68
C ALA A 50 4.68 -15.38 -8.89
N HIS A 51 5.47 -15.98 -9.79
CA HIS A 51 5.01 -16.65 -11.01
C HIS A 51 4.27 -17.91 -10.61
N SER A 52 2.95 -17.82 -10.52
CA SER A 52 2.21 -18.97 -10.13
C SER A 52 1.39 -19.56 -11.27
N ARG A 53 1.54 -20.87 -11.42
CA ARG A 53 0.48 -21.75 -11.92
C ARG A 53 -0.69 -21.85 -10.91
N THR A 54 -0.62 -21.15 -9.80
CA THR A 54 -1.50 -21.19 -8.64
C THR A 54 -2.37 -19.92 -8.60
N ASP A 55 -3.37 -19.91 -7.75
CA ASP A 55 -4.26 -18.78 -7.50
C ASP A 55 -3.46 -17.57 -6.94
N ARG A 56 -3.21 -16.57 -7.78
CA ARG A 56 -2.50 -15.33 -7.41
C ARG A 56 -3.17 -14.60 -6.25
N ALA A 57 -4.49 -14.64 -6.18
CA ALA A 57 -5.23 -13.97 -5.11
C ALA A 57 -4.96 -14.64 -3.77
N ALA A 58 -4.91 -15.98 -3.73
CA ALA A 58 -4.58 -16.73 -2.52
C ALA A 58 -3.12 -16.50 -2.09
N VAL A 59 -2.15 -16.51 -3.02
CA VAL A 59 -0.74 -16.19 -2.72
C VAL A 59 -0.63 -14.80 -2.09
N ARG A 60 -1.26 -13.80 -2.71
CA ARG A 60 -1.27 -12.41 -2.19
C ARG A 60 -1.90 -12.33 -0.80
N ALA A 61 -3.05 -12.95 -0.60
CA ALA A 61 -3.75 -12.94 0.69
C ALA A 61 -2.92 -13.57 1.81
N ILE A 62 -2.29 -14.72 1.55
CA ILE A 62 -1.44 -15.43 2.52
C ILE A 62 -0.18 -14.62 2.83
N ALA A 63 0.51 -14.11 1.81
CA ALA A 63 1.75 -13.35 1.98
C ALA A 63 1.50 -12.05 2.76
N LEU A 64 0.53 -11.22 2.34
CA LEU A 64 0.20 -9.97 3.04
C LEU A 64 -0.33 -10.23 4.45
N GLY A 65 -1.13 -11.29 4.66
CA GLY A 65 -1.56 -11.72 5.99
C GLY A 65 -0.38 -12.10 6.88
N THR A 66 0.57 -12.86 6.35
CA THR A 66 1.80 -13.24 7.08
C THR A 66 2.63 -12.02 7.46
N MET A 67 2.88 -11.09 6.52
CA MET A 67 3.62 -9.85 6.78
C MET A 67 2.92 -9.00 7.84
N ARG A 68 1.58 -8.95 7.83
CA ARG A 68 0.75 -8.21 8.81
C ARG A 68 0.99 -8.71 10.23
N TRP A 69 1.16 -10.00 10.42
CA TRP A 69 1.31 -10.62 11.73
C TRP A 69 2.71 -11.15 12.03
N TYR A 70 3.69 -10.87 11.15
CA TYR A 70 5.06 -11.38 11.22
C TYR A 70 5.70 -11.15 12.59
N LEU A 71 5.66 -9.89 13.08
CA LEU A 71 6.28 -9.49 14.35
C LEU A 71 5.58 -10.05 15.61
N ARG A 72 4.39 -10.62 15.48
CA ARG A 72 3.72 -11.39 16.54
C ARG A 72 4.04 -12.87 16.48
N LEU A 73 4.16 -13.41 15.26
CA LEU A 73 4.33 -14.85 15.04
C LEU A 73 5.76 -15.33 15.28
N VAL A 74 6.76 -14.54 14.88
CA VAL A 74 8.17 -14.91 15.07
C VAL A 74 8.51 -15.15 16.54
N PRO A 75 8.19 -14.23 17.49
CA PRO A 75 8.43 -14.47 18.91
C PRO A 75 7.66 -15.66 19.49
N ALA A 76 6.49 -16.02 18.92
CA ALA A 76 5.73 -17.18 19.34
C ALA A 76 6.33 -18.50 18.85
N LEU A 77 7.04 -18.50 17.72
CA LEU A 77 7.74 -19.66 17.18
C LEU A 77 9.09 -19.91 17.86
N GLU A 78 9.76 -18.87 18.33
CA GLU A 78 11.14 -18.91 18.84
C GLU A 78 11.34 -19.92 19.98
N PRO A 79 10.45 -20.02 20.99
CA PRO A 79 10.58 -21.04 22.06
C PRO A 79 10.46 -22.49 21.58
N LEU A 80 9.95 -22.72 20.38
CA LEU A 80 9.78 -24.04 19.78
C LEU A 80 11.02 -24.54 19.04
N LEU A 81 12.02 -23.68 18.87
CA LEU A 81 13.24 -23.97 18.11
C LEU A 81 14.38 -24.41 19.04
N SER A 82 15.28 -25.23 18.54
CA SER A 82 16.50 -25.64 19.23
C SER A 82 17.67 -24.69 19.06
N ARG A 83 17.51 -23.67 18.19
CA ARG A 83 18.47 -22.61 17.90
C ARG A 83 17.71 -21.31 17.62
N PRO A 84 18.35 -20.14 17.76
CA PRO A 84 17.72 -18.85 17.48
C PRO A 84 17.05 -18.79 16.11
N PHE A 85 15.90 -18.10 16.02
CA PHE A 85 15.14 -17.97 14.78
C PHE A 85 15.99 -17.36 13.64
N GLY A 86 16.86 -16.39 13.96
CA GLY A 86 17.75 -15.75 13.01
C GLY A 86 18.87 -16.65 12.41
N GLU A 87 19.09 -17.84 13.01
CA GLU A 87 20.04 -18.84 12.50
C GLU A 87 19.41 -19.85 11.53
N LEU A 88 18.10 -19.78 11.32
CA LEU A 88 17.42 -20.57 10.30
C LEU A 88 17.80 -20.06 8.91
N SER A 89 17.74 -20.97 7.91
CA SER A 89 17.82 -20.45 6.53
C SER A 89 16.67 -19.46 6.28
N PRO A 90 16.90 -18.36 5.57
CA PRO A 90 15.89 -17.33 5.32
C PRO A 90 14.58 -17.88 4.75
N LYS A 91 14.64 -18.83 3.81
CA LYS A 91 13.45 -19.47 3.24
C LYS A 91 12.70 -20.32 4.23
N LEU A 92 13.40 -21.00 5.11
CA LEU A 92 12.80 -21.82 6.16
C LEU A 92 12.11 -20.96 7.22
N ALA A 93 12.74 -19.86 7.64
CA ALA A 93 12.15 -18.88 8.55
C ALA A 93 10.84 -18.30 7.99
N ALA A 94 10.86 -17.86 6.72
CA ALA A 94 9.67 -17.38 6.03
C ALA A 94 8.58 -18.44 5.92
N LEU A 95 8.93 -19.68 5.58
CA LEU A 95 7.97 -20.80 5.50
C LEU A 95 7.32 -21.11 6.85
N LEU A 96 8.09 -21.19 7.93
CA LEU A 96 7.56 -21.44 9.26
C LEU A 96 6.60 -20.34 9.70
N THR A 97 6.95 -19.08 9.49
CA THR A 97 6.08 -17.94 9.82
C THR A 97 4.81 -17.94 8.98
N THR A 98 4.92 -18.23 7.66
CA THR A 98 3.76 -18.31 6.77
C THR A 98 2.83 -19.46 7.16
N ALA A 99 3.37 -20.62 7.52
CA ALA A 99 2.59 -21.75 7.99
C ALA A 99 1.93 -21.46 9.36
N ALA A 100 2.63 -20.84 10.29
CA ALA A 100 2.07 -20.42 11.57
C ALA A 100 0.92 -19.40 11.39
N HIS A 101 1.07 -18.47 10.42
CA HIS A 101 -0.01 -17.56 10.03
C HIS A 101 -1.25 -18.34 9.54
N GLN A 102 -1.07 -19.36 8.70
CA GLN A 102 -2.19 -20.17 8.24
C GLN A 102 -2.83 -20.99 9.35
N VAL A 103 -2.05 -21.52 10.29
CA VAL A 103 -2.56 -22.22 11.47
C VAL A 103 -3.42 -21.30 12.35
N GLU A 104 -2.99 -20.03 12.55
CA GLU A 104 -3.65 -19.12 13.49
C GLU A 104 -4.83 -18.38 12.87
N TYR A 105 -4.69 -17.90 11.62
CA TYR A 105 -5.63 -16.93 11.03
C TYR A 105 -6.47 -17.49 9.87
N SER A 106 -6.18 -18.71 9.36
CA SER A 106 -7.02 -19.30 8.32
C SER A 106 -8.23 -20.04 8.91
N ARG A 107 -9.24 -20.27 8.07
CA ARG A 107 -10.41 -21.09 8.43
C ARG A 107 -10.17 -22.60 8.27
N GLY A 108 -9.02 -22.98 7.73
CA GLY A 108 -8.67 -24.38 7.50
C GLY A 108 -8.29 -25.11 8.79
N ALA A 109 -8.42 -26.45 8.79
CA ALA A 109 -7.96 -27.27 9.92
C ALA A 109 -6.45 -27.11 10.12
N ALA A 110 -6.01 -26.88 11.36
CA ALA A 110 -4.61 -26.62 11.70
C ALA A 110 -3.67 -27.76 11.26
N GLU A 111 -4.11 -29.02 11.41
CA GLU A 111 -3.36 -30.20 10.98
C GLU A 111 -3.15 -30.24 9.46
N ALA A 112 -4.14 -29.80 8.68
CA ALA A 112 -4.02 -29.69 7.22
C ALA A 112 -2.96 -28.64 6.83
N GLN A 113 -2.91 -27.49 7.54
CA GLN A 113 -1.90 -26.48 7.31
C GLN A 113 -0.48 -27.00 7.61
N VAL A 114 -0.31 -27.84 8.65
CA VAL A 114 0.97 -28.51 8.93
C VAL A 114 1.40 -29.41 7.77
N HIS A 115 0.49 -30.22 7.22
CA HIS A 115 0.80 -31.07 6.07
C HIS A 115 1.20 -30.28 4.83
N LEU A 116 0.46 -29.20 4.53
CA LEU A 116 0.81 -28.29 3.44
C LEU A 116 2.20 -27.69 3.61
N ALA A 117 2.57 -27.27 4.83
CA ALA A 117 3.88 -26.72 5.13
C ALA A 117 5.02 -27.73 4.95
N VAL A 118 4.80 -28.99 5.32
CA VAL A 118 5.77 -30.06 5.09
C VAL A 118 6.02 -30.30 3.60
N ASP A 119 4.97 -30.27 2.78
CA ASP A 119 5.14 -30.38 1.33
C ASP A 119 5.76 -29.11 0.73
N ALA A 120 5.33 -27.92 1.20
CA ALA A 120 5.89 -26.63 0.78
C ALA A 120 7.39 -26.54 1.08
N SER A 121 7.88 -27.15 2.17
CA SER A 121 9.32 -27.15 2.49
C SER A 121 10.19 -27.76 1.37
N ARG A 122 9.67 -28.78 0.69
CA ARG A 122 10.34 -29.38 -0.45
C ARG A 122 10.32 -28.47 -1.69
N ILE A 123 9.23 -27.72 -1.88
CA ILE A 123 9.05 -26.79 -3.01
C ILE A 123 10.00 -25.59 -2.87
N VAL A 124 10.15 -25.03 -1.66
CA VAL A 124 11.07 -23.90 -1.42
C VAL A 124 12.56 -24.32 -1.35
N GLY A 125 12.86 -25.62 -1.51
CA GLY A 125 14.23 -26.12 -1.49
C GLY A 125 14.74 -26.57 -0.11
N GLU A 126 13.87 -26.57 0.92
CA GLU A 126 14.21 -26.89 2.31
C GLU A 126 13.73 -28.32 2.71
N GLY A 127 13.68 -29.24 1.78
CA GLY A 127 13.14 -30.59 1.99
C GLY A 127 13.83 -31.38 3.10
N ARG A 128 15.11 -31.12 3.39
CA ARG A 128 15.84 -31.74 4.53
C ARG A 128 15.30 -31.32 5.88
N ALA A 129 14.69 -30.16 5.97
CA ALA A 129 14.09 -29.61 7.19
C ALA A 129 12.62 -30.03 7.38
N SER A 130 12.03 -30.84 6.50
CA SER A 130 10.60 -31.20 6.55
C SER A 130 10.19 -31.85 7.88
N GLY A 131 11.04 -32.66 8.49
CA GLY A 131 10.81 -33.25 9.83
C GLY A 131 10.77 -32.18 10.93
N MET A 132 11.65 -31.18 10.88
CA MET A 132 11.68 -30.07 11.83
C MET A 132 10.45 -29.17 11.62
N VAL A 133 10.07 -28.84 10.37
CA VAL A 133 8.84 -28.08 10.06
C VAL A 133 7.63 -28.77 10.70
N ASN A 134 7.47 -30.07 10.50
CA ASN A 134 6.37 -30.84 11.11
C ASN A 134 6.39 -30.77 12.64
N ALA A 135 7.56 -30.96 13.25
CA ALA A 135 7.70 -30.99 14.72
C ALA A 135 7.40 -29.61 15.35
N VAL A 136 7.93 -28.53 14.77
CA VAL A 136 7.71 -27.16 15.24
C VAL A 136 6.24 -26.76 15.11
N LEU A 137 5.64 -26.99 13.94
CA LEU A 137 4.26 -26.58 13.71
C LEU A 137 3.25 -27.41 14.52
N ARG A 138 3.48 -28.71 14.74
CA ARG A 138 2.62 -29.50 15.65
C ARG A 138 2.68 -29.00 17.09
N ARG A 139 3.88 -28.62 17.59
CA ARG A 139 4.02 -27.98 18.90
C ARG A 139 3.34 -26.63 18.95
N PHE A 140 3.47 -25.84 17.88
CA PHE A 140 2.76 -24.56 17.76
C PHE A 140 1.24 -24.75 17.83
N VAL A 141 0.68 -25.69 17.08
CA VAL A 141 -0.77 -26.02 17.15
C VAL A 141 -1.20 -26.36 18.58
N ALA A 142 -0.42 -27.22 19.29
CA ALA A 142 -0.76 -27.67 20.63
C ALA A 142 -0.64 -26.56 21.69
N GLN A 143 0.29 -25.63 21.57
CA GLN A 143 0.65 -24.65 22.60
C GLN A 143 0.35 -23.20 22.19
N ARG A 144 -0.33 -22.97 21.06
CA ARG A 144 -0.46 -21.64 20.45
C ARG A 144 -1.10 -20.61 21.37
N ALA A 145 -2.07 -21.00 22.18
CA ALA A 145 -2.76 -20.07 23.09
C ALA A 145 -1.79 -19.51 24.14
N ASP A 146 -0.97 -20.37 24.74
CA ASP A 146 0.01 -19.96 25.75
C ASP A 146 1.15 -19.15 25.13
N LEU A 147 1.66 -19.59 23.97
CA LEU A 147 2.73 -18.90 23.25
C LEU A 147 2.31 -17.50 22.81
N LEU A 148 1.15 -17.37 22.20
CA LEU A 148 0.62 -16.07 21.77
C LEU A 148 0.21 -15.22 22.98
N GLY A 149 -0.35 -15.81 24.05
CA GLY A 149 -0.64 -15.11 25.30
C GLY A 149 0.59 -14.50 25.95
N ALA A 150 1.73 -15.19 25.92
CA ALA A 150 3.01 -14.66 26.40
C ALA A 150 3.52 -13.50 25.52
N VAL A 151 3.42 -13.63 24.20
CA VAL A 151 3.81 -12.57 23.24
C VAL A 151 2.93 -11.33 23.40
N ASP A 152 1.65 -11.50 23.66
CA ASP A 152 0.65 -10.43 23.75
C ASP A 152 0.78 -9.56 25.02
N GLN A 153 1.67 -9.90 25.96
CA GLN A 153 2.00 -9.04 27.11
C GLN A 153 2.74 -7.76 26.65
N ASP A 154 3.43 -7.80 25.51
CA ASP A 154 4.08 -6.65 24.90
C ASP A 154 3.17 -6.06 23.81
N ILE A 155 2.77 -4.79 23.95
CA ILE A 155 1.87 -4.12 23.00
C ILE A 155 2.44 -4.08 21.56
N ALA A 156 3.75 -3.92 21.39
CA ALA A 156 4.36 -3.87 20.06
C ALA A 156 4.26 -5.24 19.37
N LYS A 157 4.52 -6.31 20.11
CA LYS A 157 4.40 -7.69 19.61
C LYS A 157 2.93 -8.05 19.38
N ARG A 158 2.05 -7.77 20.35
CA ARG A 158 0.60 -8.01 20.25
C ARG A 158 0.00 -7.36 19.02
N GLN A 159 0.38 -6.10 18.74
CA GLN A 159 -0.07 -5.37 17.57
C GLN A 159 0.80 -5.63 16.32
N ALA A 160 1.81 -6.49 16.42
CA ALA A 160 2.71 -6.83 15.33
C ALA A 160 3.34 -5.60 14.66
N HIS A 161 3.81 -4.63 15.45
CA HIS A 161 4.53 -3.44 14.97
C HIS A 161 5.93 -3.36 15.57
N PRO A 162 6.90 -2.76 14.87
CA PRO A 162 8.21 -2.50 15.47
C PRO A 162 8.07 -1.49 16.62
N ARG A 163 8.83 -1.68 17.70
CA ARG A 163 8.76 -0.87 18.92
C ARG A 163 8.87 0.63 18.63
N TRP A 164 9.83 1.02 17.79
CA TRP A 164 10.03 2.43 17.44
C TRP A 164 8.78 3.10 16.85
N LEU A 165 8.03 2.36 16.02
CA LEU A 165 6.82 2.91 15.39
C LEU A 165 5.68 3.02 16.41
N VAL A 166 5.54 2.04 17.31
CA VAL A 166 4.58 2.11 18.41
C VAL A 166 4.87 3.35 19.28
N ASP A 167 6.11 3.52 19.69
CA ASP A 167 6.52 4.66 20.54
C ASP A 167 6.30 6.00 19.81
N ALA A 168 6.64 6.09 18.52
CA ALA A 168 6.40 7.29 17.70
C ALA A 168 4.91 7.63 17.57
N LEU A 169 4.05 6.61 17.37
CA LEU A 169 2.61 6.81 17.28
C LEU A 169 2.01 7.29 18.61
N PHE A 170 2.42 6.70 19.74
CA PHE A 170 1.95 7.15 21.05
C PHE A 170 2.45 8.57 21.39
N ALA A 171 3.68 8.89 21.02
CA ALA A 171 4.22 10.24 21.20
C ALA A 171 3.45 11.29 20.38
N ALA A 172 3.06 10.96 19.14
CA ALA A 172 2.38 11.88 18.22
C ALA A 172 0.87 11.98 18.47
N TRP A 173 0.20 10.88 18.88
CA TRP A 173 -1.26 10.74 18.84
C TRP A 173 -1.89 10.34 20.18
N GLY A 174 -1.09 10.09 21.23
CA GLY A 174 -1.57 9.70 22.56
C GLY A 174 -2.48 8.45 22.47
N GLU A 175 -3.65 8.51 23.09
CA GLU A 175 -4.61 7.39 23.14
C GLU A 175 -5.12 6.94 21.76
N ARG A 176 -5.13 7.83 20.76
CA ARG A 176 -5.54 7.47 19.40
C ARG A 176 -4.62 6.45 18.74
N ALA A 177 -3.35 6.36 19.20
CA ALA A 177 -2.37 5.40 18.67
C ALA A 177 -2.85 3.94 18.78
N ALA A 178 -3.56 3.58 19.84
CA ALA A 178 -4.07 2.23 20.03
C ALA A 178 -5.06 1.82 18.93
N ALA A 179 -5.99 2.72 18.55
CA ALA A 179 -6.93 2.51 17.45
C ALA A 179 -6.20 2.41 16.09
N MET A 180 -5.19 3.26 15.87
CA MET A 180 -4.38 3.23 14.65
C MET A 180 -3.62 1.90 14.48
N LEU A 181 -2.98 1.40 15.53
CA LEU A 181 -2.30 0.10 15.55
C LEU A 181 -3.26 -1.05 15.23
N GLY A 182 -4.46 -1.02 15.82
CA GLY A 182 -5.52 -1.97 15.53
C GLY A 182 -5.97 -1.93 14.07
N ALA A 183 -6.22 -0.72 13.53
CA ALA A 183 -6.63 -0.52 12.15
C ALA A 183 -5.58 -0.98 11.12
N ASN A 184 -4.29 -0.80 11.42
CA ASN A 184 -3.20 -1.27 10.57
C ASN A 184 -3.19 -2.80 10.38
N ASN A 185 -3.81 -3.53 11.29
CA ASN A 185 -3.92 -5.00 11.24
C ASN A 185 -5.25 -5.48 10.64
N GLN A 186 -6.16 -4.58 10.29
CA GLN A 186 -7.40 -4.92 9.60
C GLN A 186 -7.20 -5.06 8.09
N HIS A 187 -8.13 -5.72 7.42
CA HIS A 187 -8.20 -5.67 5.96
C HIS A 187 -8.66 -4.28 5.52
N PRO A 188 -7.97 -3.69 4.52
CA PRO A 188 -8.36 -2.38 4.01
C PRO A 188 -9.74 -2.45 3.33
N PRO A 189 -10.60 -1.43 3.49
CA PRO A 189 -11.81 -1.32 2.71
C PRO A 189 -11.47 -1.11 1.23
N MET A 190 -12.31 -1.64 0.33
CA MET A 190 -12.22 -1.35 -1.09
C MET A 190 -13.07 -0.13 -1.41
N ALA A 191 -12.44 1.03 -1.43
CA ALA A 191 -13.07 2.28 -1.81
C ALA A 191 -12.87 2.53 -3.31
N LEU A 192 -13.94 3.00 -3.95
CA LEU A 192 -13.99 3.36 -5.35
C LEU A 192 -14.25 4.84 -5.48
N ARG A 193 -13.61 5.45 -6.48
CA ARG A 193 -13.93 6.78 -6.99
C ARG A 193 -14.58 6.64 -8.34
N LEU A 194 -15.69 7.34 -8.55
CA LEU A 194 -16.42 7.37 -9.80
C LEU A 194 -16.13 8.69 -10.54
N ASP A 195 -16.03 8.62 -11.87
CA ASP A 195 -16.03 9.81 -12.72
C ASP A 195 -17.49 10.23 -12.96
N PRO A 196 -17.98 11.33 -12.33
CA PRO A 196 -19.38 11.72 -12.41
C PRO A 196 -19.82 12.13 -13.83
N ALA A 197 -18.89 12.43 -14.71
CA ALA A 197 -19.18 12.71 -16.12
C ALA A 197 -19.55 11.45 -16.92
N GLN A 198 -19.15 10.25 -16.44
CA GLN A 198 -19.40 8.98 -17.11
C GLN A 198 -20.37 8.08 -16.34
N LEU A 199 -20.30 8.08 -15.00
CA LEU A 199 -21.06 7.17 -14.15
C LEU A 199 -21.35 7.81 -12.79
N VAL A 200 -22.61 8.13 -12.54
CA VAL A 200 -23.04 8.63 -11.23
C VAL A 200 -23.22 7.50 -10.22
N VAL A 201 -23.06 7.81 -8.93
CA VAL A 201 -23.11 6.83 -7.83
C VAL A 201 -24.41 6.01 -7.83
N THR A 202 -25.56 6.63 -8.11
CA THR A 202 -26.86 5.95 -8.12
C THR A 202 -26.93 4.85 -9.18
N ASP A 203 -26.34 5.07 -10.36
CA ASP A 203 -26.33 4.10 -11.46
C ASP A 203 -25.34 2.97 -11.22
N PHE A 204 -24.16 3.30 -10.65
CA PHE A 204 -23.24 2.30 -10.16
C PHE A 204 -23.91 1.37 -9.13
N LEU A 205 -24.55 1.94 -8.10
CA LEU A 205 -25.22 1.15 -7.06
C LEU A 205 -26.33 0.26 -7.64
N ARG A 206 -27.11 0.77 -8.61
CA ARG A 206 -28.13 -0.02 -9.28
C ARG A 206 -27.53 -1.23 -9.99
N SER A 207 -26.48 -1.00 -10.78
CA SER A 207 -25.76 -2.05 -11.51
C SER A 207 -25.09 -3.05 -10.55
N TRP A 208 -24.51 -2.56 -9.46
CA TRP A 208 -23.82 -3.38 -8.46
C TRP A 208 -24.77 -4.28 -7.67
N ARG A 209 -25.97 -3.75 -7.29
CA ARG A 209 -27.02 -4.51 -6.65
C ARG A 209 -27.67 -5.54 -7.56
N ALA A 210 -27.76 -5.26 -8.84
CA ALA A 210 -28.23 -6.25 -9.82
C ALA A 210 -27.33 -7.50 -9.90
N LEU A 211 -26.06 -7.39 -9.48
CA LEU A 211 -25.11 -8.51 -9.33
C LEU A 211 -25.20 -9.19 -7.94
N GLY A 212 -26.18 -8.83 -7.11
CA GLY A 212 -26.34 -9.35 -5.74
C GLY A 212 -25.27 -8.83 -4.76
N ARG A 213 -24.73 -7.62 -4.98
CA ARG A 213 -23.64 -7.03 -4.20
C ARG A 213 -24.04 -5.66 -3.69
N ASP A 214 -23.51 -5.27 -2.52
CA ASP A 214 -23.81 -3.98 -1.90
C ASP A 214 -22.56 -3.11 -1.74
N ALA A 215 -22.80 -1.78 -1.69
CA ALA A 215 -21.80 -0.77 -1.44
C ALA A 215 -22.41 0.39 -0.64
N ARG A 216 -21.60 1.04 0.18
CA ARG A 216 -21.98 2.19 1.01
C ARG A 216 -21.57 3.49 0.33
N VAL A 217 -22.49 4.46 0.27
CA VAL A 217 -22.24 5.84 -0.14
C VAL A 217 -21.46 6.58 0.96
N ILE A 218 -20.70 7.59 0.57
CA ILE A 218 -19.89 8.41 1.46
C ILE A 218 -20.45 9.84 1.46
N ASP A 219 -21.08 10.26 2.57
CA ASP A 219 -21.81 11.53 2.65
C ASP A 219 -20.92 12.77 2.42
N TRP A 220 -19.65 12.70 2.84
CA TRP A 220 -18.68 13.78 2.66
C TRP A 220 -17.92 13.71 1.32
N ASN A 221 -18.11 12.64 0.51
CA ASN A 221 -17.50 12.48 -0.81
C ASN A 221 -18.50 11.83 -1.78
N PRO A 222 -19.29 12.66 -2.50
CA PRO A 222 -20.39 12.17 -3.35
C PRO A 222 -19.92 11.37 -4.59
N GLU A 223 -18.63 11.39 -4.90
CA GLU A 223 -18.02 10.62 -6.01
C GLU A 223 -17.54 9.24 -5.56
N ALA A 224 -17.71 8.91 -4.27
CA ALA A 224 -17.12 7.71 -3.68
C ALA A 224 -18.14 6.69 -3.19
N VAL A 225 -17.76 5.43 -3.27
CA VAL A 225 -18.44 4.32 -2.59
C VAL A 225 -17.41 3.39 -1.94
N ILE A 226 -17.81 2.71 -0.86
CA ILE A 226 -17.05 1.59 -0.29
C ILE A 226 -17.83 0.31 -0.56
N LEU A 227 -17.18 -0.68 -1.16
CA LEU A 227 -17.76 -2.00 -1.35
C LEU A 227 -17.88 -2.72 0.00
N GLU A 228 -18.99 -3.39 0.23
CA GLU A 228 -19.18 -4.22 1.44
C GLU A 228 -18.18 -5.38 1.46
N HIS A 229 -17.94 -5.97 0.29
CA HIS A 229 -16.93 -7.00 0.11
C HIS A 229 -16.01 -6.63 -1.06
N PRO A 230 -14.68 -6.78 -0.91
CA PRO A 230 -13.75 -6.59 -2.02
C PRO A 230 -14.07 -7.49 -3.22
N ALA A 231 -13.87 -6.98 -4.42
CA ALA A 231 -14.15 -7.70 -5.66
C ALA A 231 -12.99 -7.56 -6.66
N PRO A 232 -12.82 -8.52 -7.59
CA PRO A 232 -11.88 -8.35 -8.70
C PRO A 232 -12.24 -7.11 -9.52
N VAL A 233 -11.25 -6.27 -9.84
CA VAL A 233 -11.50 -4.99 -10.52
C VAL A 233 -12.18 -5.14 -11.87
N GLN A 234 -11.95 -6.25 -12.57
CA GLN A 234 -12.59 -6.59 -13.85
C GLN A 234 -14.10 -6.82 -13.73
N THR A 235 -14.61 -7.04 -12.51
CA THR A 235 -16.06 -7.23 -12.27
C THR A 235 -16.77 -5.93 -11.91
N LEU A 236 -16.04 -4.81 -11.77
CA LEU A 236 -16.61 -3.51 -11.41
C LEU A 236 -17.23 -2.86 -12.66
N PRO A 237 -18.53 -2.50 -12.65
CA PRO A 237 -19.13 -1.75 -13.74
C PRO A 237 -18.38 -0.43 -13.97
N GLY A 238 -17.93 -0.19 -15.20
CA GLY A 238 -17.22 1.03 -15.58
C GLY A 238 -15.71 1.04 -15.28
N PHE A 239 -15.11 -0.07 -14.81
CA PHE A 239 -13.65 -0.10 -14.58
C PHE A 239 -12.85 -0.03 -15.87
N ASP A 240 -13.21 -0.83 -16.87
CA ASP A 240 -12.48 -0.91 -18.14
C ASP A 240 -12.55 0.39 -18.96
N SER A 241 -13.63 1.19 -18.79
CA SER A 241 -13.77 2.52 -19.41
C SER A 241 -13.14 3.65 -18.58
N GLY A 242 -12.53 3.35 -17.41
CA GLY A 242 -11.98 4.34 -16.52
C GLY A 242 -13.01 5.18 -15.74
N ALA A 243 -14.32 4.90 -15.91
CA ALA A 243 -15.36 5.55 -15.14
C ALA A 243 -15.28 5.22 -13.64
N VAL A 244 -14.61 4.11 -13.29
CA VAL A 244 -14.36 3.69 -11.90
C VAL A 244 -12.86 3.49 -11.68
N SER A 245 -12.38 3.99 -10.56
CA SER A 245 -11.00 3.80 -10.06
C SER A 245 -11.03 3.28 -8.63
N VAL A 246 -10.12 2.34 -8.31
CA VAL A 246 -9.88 1.93 -6.92
C VAL A 246 -8.94 2.95 -6.29
N GLN A 247 -9.43 3.70 -5.30
CA GLN A 247 -8.64 4.71 -4.61
C GLN A 247 -9.13 4.89 -3.18
N ASP A 248 -8.22 4.96 -2.22
CA ASP A 248 -8.59 5.24 -0.82
C ASP A 248 -9.31 6.58 -0.71
N LEU A 249 -10.31 6.65 0.17
CA LEU A 249 -11.10 7.87 0.37
C LEU A 249 -10.24 9.06 0.78
N GLY A 250 -9.21 8.83 1.62
CA GLY A 250 -8.27 9.87 2.00
C GLY A 250 -7.48 10.40 0.80
N ALA A 251 -7.02 9.52 -0.09
CA ALA A 251 -6.29 9.93 -1.30
C ALA A 251 -7.16 10.73 -2.29
N GLN A 252 -8.48 10.58 -2.24
CA GLN A 252 -9.42 11.31 -3.10
C GLN A 252 -9.54 12.80 -2.74
N LEU A 253 -9.06 13.25 -1.58
CA LEU A 253 -9.11 14.66 -1.19
C LEU A 253 -8.13 15.55 -1.97
N ALA A 254 -7.08 14.99 -2.55
CA ALA A 254 -6.02 15.76 -3.21
C ALA A 254 -6.54 16.66 -4.34
N ALA A 255 -7.35 16.12 -5.26
CA ALA A 255 -7.86 16.88 -6.40
C ALA A 255 -8.88 17.96 -6.00
N PRO A 256 -9.87 17.71 -5.12
CA PRO A 256 -10.74 18.76 -4.60
C PRO A 256 -9.99 19.90 -3.88
N LEU A 257 -9.00 19.56 -3.02
CA LEU A 257 -8.21 20.57 -2.29
C LEU A 257 -7.36 21.43 -3.21
N LEU A 258 -6.93 20.90 -4.35
CA LEU A 258 -6.13 21.63 -5.33
C LEU A 258 -6.93 22.75 -6.01
N ASP A 259 -8.26 22.66 -6.02
CA ASP A 259 -9.19 23.68 -6.55
C ASP A 259 -8.82 24.14 -7.97
N VAL A 260 -8.73 23.20 -8.87
CA VAL A 260 -8.35 23.46 -10.27
C VAL A 260 -9.54 24.01 -11.05
N GLN A 261 -9.32 25.09 -11.82
CA GLN A 261 -10.32 25.70 -12.67
C GLN A 261 -10.01 25.47 -14.16
N PRO A 262 -10.99 25.57 -15.07
CA PRO A 262 -10.77 25.49 -16.50
C PRO A 262 -9.67 26.45 -16.99
N GLY A 263 -8.86 26.00 -17.94
CA GLY A 263 -7.77 26.79 -18.52
C GLY A 263 -6.48 26.85 -17.70
N MET A 264 -6.47 26.33 -16.47
CA MET A 264 -5.27 26.34 -15.62
C MET A 264 -4.22 25.33 -16.09
N ARG A 265 -2.95 25.67 -15.83
CA ARG A 265 -1.80 24.78 -15.96
C ARG A 265 -1.49 24.12 -14.61
N VAL A 266 -1.43 22.80 -14.59
CA VAL A 266 -1.28 22.00 -13.38
C VAL A 266 -0.02 21.15 -13.45
N LEU A 267 0.72 21.06 -12.35
CA LEU A 267 1.80 20.09 -12.13
C LEU A 267 1.39 19.07 -11.06
N ASP A 268 1.45 17.79 -11.41
CA ASP A 268 1.46 16.68 -10.44
C ASP A 268 2.91 16.21 -10.28
N ALA A 269 3.53 16.55 -9.16
CA ALA A 269 4.97 16.55 -8.97
C ALA A 269 5.55 15.21 -8.47
N CYS A 270 4.74 14.22 -8.13
CA CYS A 270 5.16 12.85 -7.79
C CYS A 270 4.01 11.92 -8.22
N ALA A 271 3.74 11.93 -9.53
CA ALA A 271 2.46 11.52 -10.09
C ALA A 271 2.14 10.03 -10.00
N ALA A 272 3.18 9.18 -10.00
CA ALA A 272 2.97 7.74 -10.10
C ALA A 272 2.32 7.12 -8.84
N PRO A 273 1.34 6.24 -9.02
CA PRO A 273 0.90 5.55 -10.24
C PRO A 273 -0.20 6.26 -11.06
N GLY A 274 -0.52 7.54 -10.82
CA GLY A 274 -1.42 8.33 -11.66
C GLY A 274 -2.86 8.44 -11.15
N GLY A 275 -3.19 7.91 -9.98
CA GLY A 275 -4.55 7.98 -9.45
C GLY A 275 -5.02 9.42 -9.15
N LYS A 276 -4.10 10.28 -8.66
CA LYS A 276 -4.37 11.70 -8.41
C LYS A 276 -4.37 12.52 -9.70
N THR A 277 -3.43 12.27 -10.62
CA THR A 277 -3.41 12.86 -11.97
C THR A 277 -4.74 12.61 -12.69
N LEU A 278 -5.18 11.34 -12.75
CA LEU A 278 -6.45 10.96 -13.37
C LEU A 278 -7.63 11.65 -12.69
N HIS A 279 -7.63 11.78 -11.36
CA HIS A 279 -8.69 12.47 -10.64
C HIS A 279 -8.78 13.96 -11.01
N ILE A 280 -7.64 14.65 -11.16
CA ILE A 280 -7.59 16.05 -11.56
C ILE A 280 -8.21 16.23 -12.95
N VAL A 281 -7.81 15.42 -13.94
CA VAL A 281 -8.34 15.55 -15.32
C VAL A 281 -9.81 15.13 -15.45
N GLN A 282 -10.30 14.24 -14.59
CA GLN A 282 -11.71 13.87 -14.57
C GLN A 282 -12.59 14.98 -13.98
N ARG A 283 -12.11 15.66 -12.94
CA ARG A 283 -12.84 16.78 -12.31
C ARG A 283 -12.83 18.05 -13.15
N THR A 284 -11.78 18.29 -13.90
CA THR A 284 -11.61 19.51 -14.70
C THR A 284 -11.18 19.13 -16.13
N PRO A 285 -12.12 18.69 -16.98
CA PRO A 285 -11.79 18.26 -18.36
C PRO A 285 -11.20 19.36 -19.23
N ASP A 286 -11.57 20.62 -18.97
CA ASP A 286 -11.15 21.81 -19.76
C ASP A 286 -9.88 22.44 -19.18
N LEU A 287 -8.91 21.63 -18.74
CA LEU A 287 -7.60 22.10 -18.31
C LEU A 287 -6.83 22.76 -19.47
N GLY A 288 -6.05 23.79 -19.16
CA GLY A 288 -5.09 24.34 -20.12
C GLY A 288 -3.95 23.34 -20.39
N GLU A 289 -3.39 22.75 -19.33
CA GLU A 289 -2.34 21.75 -19.41
C GLU A 289 -2.24 21.00 -18.06
N ILE A 290 -1.96 19.71 -18.10
CA ILE A 290 -1.48 18.98 -16.93
C ILE A 290 -0.17 18.27 -17.26
N LEU A 291 0.85 18.50 -16.43
CA LEU A 291 2.14 17.81 -16.46
C LEU A 291 2.23 16.87 -15.26
N ALA A 292 2.38 15.58 -15.53
CA ALA A 292 2.62 14.54 -14.52
C ALA A 292 4.11 14.18 -14.51
N ALA A 293 4.80 14.50 -13.42
CA ALA A 293 6.23 14.23 -13.26
C ALA A 293 6.50 13.15 -12.21
N ASP A 294 7.42 12.26 -12.51
CA ASP A 294 7.96 11.30 -11.53
C ASP A 294 9.42 11.01 -11.90
N HIS A 295 10.24 10.66 -10.91
CA HIS A 295 11.66 10.34 -11.13
C HIS A 295 11.88 8.97 -11.79
N ASP A 296 10.90 8.06 -11.69
CA ASP A 296 10.98 6.70 -12.20
C ASP A 296 10.17 6.53 -13.50
N PRO A 297 10.83 6.29 -14.65
CA PRO A 297 10.16 6.12 -15.93
C PRO A 297 9.25 4.88 -15.99
N LEU A 298 9.55 3.81 -15.23
CA LEU A 298 8.70 2.62 -15.19
C LEU A 298 7.41 2.90 -14.43
N ARG A 299 7.48 3.70 -13.36
CA ARG A 299 6.30 4.14 -12.64
C ARG A 299 5.43 5.08 -13.48
N LEU A 300 6.02 5.95 -14.31
CA LEU A 300 5.29 6.80 -15.25
C LEU A 300 4.52 6.01 -16.33
N GLN A 301 4.95 4.82 -16.69
CA GLN A 301 4.18 3.95 -17.57
C GLN A 301 2.83 3.56 -16.95
N ARG A 302 2.76 3.39 -15.63
CA ARG A 302 1.49 3.13 -14.91
C ARG A 302 0.55 4.35 -14.97
N VAL A 303 1.11 5.57 -14.90
CA VAL A 303 0.33 6.80 -15.10
C VAL A 303 -0.31 6.80 -16.48
N ARG A 304 0.50 6.54 -17.53
CA ARG A 304 0.02 6.46 -18.92
C ARG A 304 -1.11 5.44 -19.06
N GLN A 305 -0.92 4.20 -18.58
CA GLN A 305 -1.91 3.14 -18.65
C GLN A 305 -3.24 3.52 -17.96
N ASN A 306 -3.17 4.20 -16.81
CA ASN A 306 -4.38 4.66 -16.12
C ASN A 306 -5.11 5.77 -16.89
N LEU A 307 -4.40 6.68 -17.51
CA LEU A 307 -4.96 7.74 -18.35
C LEU A 307 -5.59 7.16 -19.63
N GLU A 308 -4.86 6.30 -20.35
CA GLU A 308 -5.33 5.61 -21.56
C GLU A 308 -6.61 4.80 -21.29
N ARG A 309 -6.65 4.04 -20.18
CA ARG A 309 -7.84 3.28 -19.77
C ARG A 309 -9.07 4.17 -19.60
N ALA A 310 -8.87 5.41 -19.14
CA ALA A 310 -9.94 6.37 -18.92
C ALA A 310 -10.20 7.30 -20.12
N GLY A 311 -9.53 7.09 -21.26
CA GLY A 311 -9.64 7.98 -22.42
C GLY A 311 -9.23 9.43 -22.10
N ARG A 312 -8.25 9.60 -21.20
CA ARG A 312 -7.71 10.91 -20.79
C ARG A 312 -6.23 11.00 -21.15
N ASP A 313 -5.70 12.22 -21.16
CA ASP A 313 -4.32 12.50 -21.51
C ASP A 313 -3.65 13.48 -20.53
N ALA A 314 -2.33 13.40 -20.44
CA ALA A 314 -1.46 14.31 -19.70
C ALA A 314 -0.05 14.30 -20.30
N LEU A 315 0.67 15.39 -20.17
CA LEU A 315 2.10 15.40 -20.47
C LEU A 315 2.84 14.62 -19.38
N LEU A 316 3.75 13.73 -19.78
CA LEU A 316 4.54 12.92 -18.84
C LEU A 316 6.00 13.37 -18.89
N LEU A 317 6.58 13.65 -17.71
CA LEU A 317 7.98 14.07 -17.58
C LEU A 317 8.72 13.17 -16.59
N THR A 318 9.75 12.47 -17.05
CA THR A 318 10.70 11.83 -16.12
C THR A 318 11.65 12.90 -15.59
N ALA A 319 11.50 13.26 -14.32
CA ALA A 319 12.34 14.27 -13.67
C ALA A 319 12.45 14.05 -12.17
N ASP A 320 13.63 14.34 -11.63
CA ASP A 320 13.87 14.39 -10.20
C ASP A 320 13.61 15.81 -9.69
N LEU A 321 12.47 16.00 -9.04
CA LEU A 321 12.04 17.29 -8.50
C LEU A 321 12.73 17.68 -7.17
N ARG A 322 13.74 16.95 -6.72
CA ARG A 322 14.64 17.46 -5.66
C ARG A 322 15.45 18.66 -6.14
N THR A 323 15.59 18.83 -7.45
CA THR A 323 16.19 19.99 -8.11
C THR A 323 15.31 20.48 -9.24
N LEU A 324 15.39 21.78 -9.57
CA LEU A 324 14.59 22.34 -10.67
C LEU A 324 15.06 21.77 -12.02
N PRO A 325 14.17 21.03 -12.74
CA PRO A 325 14.53 20.48 -14.04
C PRO A 325 14.79 21.60 -15.07
N PRO A 326 15.83 21.50 -15.93
CA PRO A 326 16.11 22.50 -16.95
C PRO A 326 14.97 22.72 -17.97
N SER A 327 14.10 21.72 -18.12
CA SER A 327 12.93 21.78 -19.01
C SER A 327 11.74 22.55 -18.43
N LEU A 328 11.78 22.92 -17.14
CA LEU A 328 10.69 23.62 -16.48
C LEU A 328 11.11 25.05 -16.10
N SER A 329 10.25 26.01 -16.37
CA SER A 329 10.46 27.40 -16.03
C SER A 329 9.83 27.74 -14.69
N PRO A 330 10.47 28.56 -13.82
CA PRO A 330 9.85 29.08 -12.61
C PRO A 330 8.52 29.78 -12.88
N ALA A 331 7.63 29.77 -11.90
CA ALA A 331 6.34 30.46 -11.94
C ALA A 331 5.48 30.11 -13.17
N SER A 332 5.48 28.86 -13.62
CA SER A 332 4.79 28.41 -14.85
C SER A 332 3.48 27.67 -14.62
N PHE A 333 3.16 27.28 -13.37
CA PHE A 333 1.95 26.52 -13.04
C PHE A 333 1.02 27.29 -12.11
N ASP A 334 -0.29 27.17 -12.36
CA ASP A 334 -1.36 27.74 -11.53
C ASP A 334 -1.59 26.93 -10.26
N ARG A 335 -1.47 25.63 -10.40
CA ARG A 335 -1.69 24.63 -9.34
C ARG A 335 -0.57 23.61 -9.35
N VAL A 336 -0.11 23.22 -8.18
CA VAL A 336 0.91 22.18 -8.02
C VAL A 336 0.44 21.19 -6.96
N LEU A 337 0.42 19.91 -7.30
CA LEU A 337 0.23 18.81 -6.35
C LEU A 337 1.58 18.16 -6.04
N VAL A 338 1.90 18.02 -4.78
CA VAL A 338 3.06 17.27 -4.27
C VAL A 338 2.56 16.11 -3.43
N ASP A 339 2.35 14.94 -4.06
CA ASP A 339 2.13 13.67 -3.35
C ASP A 339 3.49 13.12 -2.93
N ALA A 340 4.03 13.63 -1.84
CA ALA A 340 5.44 13.48 -1.51
C ALA A 340 5.82 12.04 -1.14
N PRO A 341 7.00 11.55 -1.58
CA PRO A 341 7.51 10.26 -1.13
C PRO A 341 7.67 10.29 0.39
N CYS A 342 7.15 9.25 1.07
CA CYS A 342 7.09 9.21 2.53
C CYS A 342 7.23 7.77 3.06
N SER A 343 7.24 7.62 4.39
CA SER A 343 7.33 6.31 5.05
C SER A 343 6.17 5.38 4.70
N GLY A 344 4.99 5.93 4.36
CA GLY A 344 3.77 5.17 4.16
C GLY A 344 3.11 4.70 5.46
N SER A 345 3.48 5.27 6.61
CA SER A 345 3.00 4.85 7.93
C SER A 345 1.47 4.93 8.11
N GLY A 346 0.78 5.66 7.25
CA GLY A 346 -0.68 5.75 7.22
C GLY A 346 -1.39 4.67 6.41
N VAL A 347 -0.67 3.92 5.55
CA VAL A 347 -1.24 2.91 4.64
C VAL A 347 -0.80 1.48 4.95
N ILE A 348 -0.31 1.23 6.16
CA ILE A 348 0.21 -0.07 6.61
C ILE A 348 -0.80 -1.20 6.42
N ARG A 349 -2.11 -0.95 6.60
CA ARG A 349 -3.12 -2.01 6.38
C ARG A 349 -3.16 -2.51 4.94
N ARG A 350 -2.72 -1.71 3.95
CA ARG A 350 -2.59 -2.08 2.53
C ARG A 350 -1.23 -2.67 2.22
N HIS A 351 -0.18 -2.11 2.83
CA HIS A 351 1.23 -2.44 2.61
C HIS A 351 1.89 -2.84 3.94
N PRO A 352 1.59 -4.05 4.47
CA PRO A 352 2.09 -4.49 5.78
C PRO A 352 3.61 -4.70 5.82
N ASP A 353 4.28 -4.79 4.68
CA ASP A 353 5.73 -4.78 4.53
C ASP A 353 6.39 -3.50 5.08
N ILE A 354 5.68 -2.38 5.11
CA ILE A 354 6.14 -1.12 5.72
C ILE A 354 6.63 -1.36 7.16
N LYS A 355 5.91 -2.15 7.95
CA LYS A 355 6.31 -2.48 9.34
C LYS A 355 7.63 -3.26 9.43
N LEU A 356 7.99 -3.97 8.37
CA LEU A 356 9.16 -4.85 8.32
C LEU A 356 10.36 -4.17 7.69
N LEU A 357 10.13 -3.21 6.79
CA LEU A 357 11.15 -2.56 6.00
C LEU A 357 11.60 -1.21 6.56
N ARG A 358 10.67 -0.41 7.13
CA ARG A 358 10.99 0.93 7.61
C ARG A 358 11.78 0.93 8.92
N ARG A 359 12.71 1.88 9.03
CA ARG A 359 13.58 2.12 10.19
C ARG A 359 13.39 3.56 10.67
N PRO A 360 13.68 3.88 11.95
CA PRO A 360 13.59 5.25 12.46
C PRO A 360 14.43 6.25 11.64
N THR A 361 15.61 5.83 11.18
CA THR A 361 16.54 6.65 10.39
C THR A 361 16.01 7.04 9.01
N ASP A 362 15.06 6.28 8.46
CA ASP A 362 14.47 6.59 7.15
C ASP A 362 13.60 7.85 7.20
N ILE A 363 12.98 8.14 8.35
CA ILE A 363 12.03 9.25 8.52
C ILE A 363 12.69 10.60 8.26
N GLU A 364 13.90 10.80 8.77
CA GLU A 364 14.68 12.04 8.54
C GLU A 364 15.07 12.17 7.06
N GLY A 365 15.42 11.06 6.41
CA GLY A 365 15.73 11.00 4.97
C GLY A 365 14.53 11.39 4.12
N PHE A 366 13.33 10.87 4.43
CA PHE A 366 12.09 11.26 3.77
C PHE A 366 11.80 12.74 3.98
N ALA A 367 11.84 13.25 5.21
CA ALA A 367 11.60 14.66 5.51
C ALA A 367 12.58 15.59 4.77
N ALA A 368 13.84 15.21 4.62
CA ALA A 368 14.83 15.97 3.85
C ALA A 368 14.49 16.01 2.36
N THR A 369 14.13 14.86 1.78
CA THR A 369 13.68 14.74 0.38
C THR A 369 12.41 15.55 0.12
N GLN A 370 11.44 15.47 1.02
CA GLN A 370 10.18 16.20 0.95
C GLN A 370 10.41 17.73 0.92
N ARG A 371 11.30 18.24 1.78
CA ARG A 371 11.65 19.68 1.77
C ARG A 371 12.30 20.12 0.45
N GLN A 372 13.14 19.28 -0.16
CA GLN A 372 13.75 19.58 -1.46
C GLN A 372 12.69 19.67 -2.56
N ILE A 373 11.83 18.63 -2.65
CA ILE A 373 10.75 18.59 -3.65
C ILE A 373 9.79 19.77 -3.45
N LEU A 374 9.42 20.06 -2.21
CA LEU A 374 8.50 21.16 -1.89
C LEU A 374 9.05 22.53 -2.32
N ARG A 375 10.35 22.80 -2.10
CA ARG A 375 11.00 24.03 -2.56
C ARG A 375 10.96 24.16 -4.09
N THR A 376 11.35 23.10 -4.81
CA THR A 376 11.32 23.10 -6.27
C THR A 376 9.89 23.26 -6.80
N ALA A 377 8.93 22.55 -6.24
CA ALA A 377 7.54 22.63 -6.62
C ALA A 377 6.94 24.03 -6.38
N PHE A 378 7.34 24.68 -5.29
CA PHE A 378 6.92 26.04 -4.98
C PHE A 378 7.55 27.10 -5.93
N GLU A 379 8.81 26.91 -6.34
CA GLU A 379 9.41 27.78 -7.38
C GLU A 379 8.68 27.69 -8.73
N LEU A 380 8.14 26.53 -9.07
CA LEU A 380 7.35 26.30 -10.28
C LEU A 380 5.94 26.90 -10.21
N LEU A 381 5.41 27.15 -9.01
CA LEU A 381 4.10 27.75 -8.78
C LEU A 381 4.16 29.25 -9.07
N ARG A 382 3.20 29.80 -9.81
CA ARG A 382 3.11 31.25 -10.07
C ARG A 382 2.63 32.06 -8.85
N PRO A 383 2.90 33.36 -8.74
CA PRO A 383 2.25 34.22 -7.76
C PRO A 383 0.71 34.11 -7.85
N GLY A 384 0.03 34.03 -6.72
CA GLY A 384 -1.42 33.77 -6.65
C GLY A 384 -1.80 32.30 -6.90
N GLY A 385 -0.84 31.42 -7.14
CA GLY A 385 -1.07 29.99 -7.30
C GLY A 385 -1.22 29.25 -5.97
N ARG A 386 -1.73 28.01 -6.05
CA ARG A 386 -1.90 27.10 -4.89
C ARG A 386 -1.13 25.81 -5.08
N LEU A 387 -0.44 25.39 -4.02
CA LEU A 387 0.22 24.10 -3.93
C LEU A 387 -0.48 23.26 -2.85
N ILE A 388 -0.79 22.01 -3.18
CA ILE A 388 -1.20 20.99 -2.20
C ILE A 388 -0.03 20.06 -1.94
N TYR A 389 0.40 20.03 -0.69
CA TYR A 389 1.32 19.01 -0.19
C TYR A 389 0.52 17.91 0.49
N CYS A 390 0.80 16.66 0.15
CA CYS A 390 0.20 15.52 0.83
C CYS A 390 1.18 14.36 1.00
N THR A 391 0.93 13.55 2.03
CA THR A 391 1.62 12.29 2.29
C THR A 391 0.63 11.23 2.75
N CYS A 392 0.97 9.96 2.56
CA CYS A 392 0.31 8.85 3.24
C CYS A 392 1.04 8.46 4.54
N SER A 393 1.58 9.44 5.26
CA SER A 393 2.22 9.29 6.57
C SER A 393 1.33 9.83 7.68
N VAL A 394 1.48 9.25 8.88
CA VAL A 394 0.88 9.76 10.13
C VAL A 394 1.95 10.29 11.10
N LEU A 395 3.19 10.42 10.64
CA LEU A 395 4.29 10.92 11.46
C LEU A 395 4.47 12.43 11.26
N PRO A 396 4.40 13.24 12.34
CA PRO A 396 4.54 14.70 12.26
C PRO A 396 5.81 15.17 11.56
N ASN A 397 6.91 14.41 11.68
CA ASN A 397 8.20 14.69 11.05
C ASN A 397 8.14 14.83 9.53
N GLU A 398 7.23 14.08 8.87
CA GLU A 398 7.02 14.08 7.43
C GLU A 398 5.88 15.01 6.99
N ASN A 399 5.13 15.56 7.95
CA ASN A 399 3.90 16.30 7.77
C ASN A 399 4.06 17.77 8.21
N GLU A 400 3.41 18.17 9.33
CA GLU A 400 3.41 19.56 9.78
C GLU A 400 4.80 20.12 10.07
N HIS A 401 5.79 19.31 10.48
CA HIS A 401 7.13 19.81 10.72
C HIS A 401 7.84 20.20 9.41
N VAL A 402 7.60 19.45 8.30
CA VAL A 402 8.12 19.82 6.97
C VAL A 402 7.52 21.13 6.51
N ILE A 403 6.19 21.29 6.66
CA ILE A 403 5.48 22.48 6.21
C ILE A 403 5.80 23.69 7.08
N ALA A 404 5.87 23.55 8.40
CA ALA A 404 6.22 24.63 9.30
C ALA A 404 7.64 25.16 9.02
N ALA A 405 8.61 24.25 8.81
CA ALA A 405 9.97 24.63 8.43
C ALA A 405 10.00 25.34 7.08
N PHE A 406 9.23 24.87 6.09
CA PHE A 406 9.15 25.51 4.79
C PHE A 406 8.56 26.92 4.87
N LEU A 407 7.48 27.12 5.63
CA LEU A 407 6.85 28.43 5.81
C LEU A 407 7.75 29.42 6.55
N ALA A 408 8.61 28.93 7.46
CA ALA A 408 9.59 29.78 8.14
C ALA A 408 10.71 30.24 7.19
N ASP A 409 11.10 29.40 6.22
CA ASP A 409 12.18 29.69 5.26
C ASP A 409 11.69 30.45 4.01
N GLU A 410 10.38 30.40 3.68
CA GLU A 410 9.82 30.92 2.43
C GLU A 410 8.78 32.03 2.69
N PRO A 411 9.18 33.30 2.75
CA PRO A 411 8.27 34.41 3.08
C PRO A 411 7.21 34.69 2.00
N ARG A 412 7.37 34.13 0.80
CA ARG A 412 6.36 34.23 -0.29
C ARG A 412 5.23 33.21 -0.12
N ALA A 413 5.32 32.28 0.81
CA ALA A 413 4.33 31.26 1.06
C ALA A 413 3.43 31.63 2.25
N ALA A 414 2.14 31.35 2.12
CA ALA A 414 1.18 31.40 3.22
C ALA A 414 0.45 30.07 3.37
N ALA A 415 0.09 29.71 4.60
CA ALA A 415 -0.79 28.57 4.84
C ALA A 415 -2.18 28.87 4.30
N GLY A 416 -2.64 28.06 3.36
CA GLY A 416 -3.97 28.13 2.80
C GLY A 416 -5.03 27.51 3.72
N ARG A 417 -6.29 27.82 3.47
CA ARG A 417 -7.44 27.29 4.24
C ARG A 417 -8.06 26.10 3.53
N TRP A 418 -8.84 25.32 4.28
CA TRP A 418 -9.75 24.35 3.70
C TRP A 418 -10.73 25.08 2.75
N PRO A 419 -10.97 24.55 1.53
CA PRO A 419 -11.83 25.23 0.57
C PRO A 419 -13.25 25.42 1.10
N ASP A 420 -13.82 26.62 0.90
CA ASP A 420 -15.20 26.93 1.27
C ASP A 420 -16.18 25.99 0.54
N GLY A 421 -17.17 25.49 1.28
CA GLY A 421 -18.18 24.58 0.74
C GLY A 421 -17.73 23.12 0.58
N MET A 422 -16.46 22.81 0.76
CA MET A 422 -15.98 21.42 0.76
C MET A 422 -16.24 20.79 2.12
N VAL A 423 -17.04 19.71 2.14
CA VAL A 423 -17.35 18.98 3.37
C VAL A 423 -16.10 18.31 3.93
N GLN A 424 -15.83 18.53 5.21
CA GLN A 424 -14.71 17.87 5.88
C GLN A 424 -15.04 16.41 6.21
N PRO A 425 -14.09 15.47 6.02
CA PRO A 425 -14.26 14.10 6.48
C PRO A 425 -14.47 14.03 8.00
N PRO A 426 -15.33 13.16 8.51
CA PRO A 426 -15.48 12.97 9.96
C PRO A 426 -14.15 12.51 10.57
N GLY A 427 -13.81 13.04 11.75
CA GLY A 427 -12.56 12.71 12.44
C GLY A 427 -11.29 13.30 11.81
N LEU A 428 -11.41 14.24 10.86
CA LEU A 428 -10.29 15.03 10.37
C LEU A 428 -9.66 15.81 11.54
N VAL A 429 -8.36 15.72 11.71
CA VAL A 429 -7.63 16.38 12.78
C VAL A 429 -6.91 17.60 12.22
N GLU A 430 -7.31 18.78 12.66
CA GLU A 430 -6.56 20.02 12.36
C GLU A 430 -5.21 20.00 13.09
N ARG A 431 -4.14 20.38 12.39
CA ARG A 431 -2.79 20.47 12.94
C ARG A 431 -2.36 21.95 12.98
N ALA A 432 -1.20 22.22 13.54
CA ALA A 432 -0.64 23.57 13.54
C ALA A 432 -0.56 24.16 12.12
N VAL A 433 -0.29 23.32 11.13
CA VAL A 433 -0.45 23.60 9.71
C VAL A 433 -1.04 22.36 9.04
N GLY A 434 -2.13 22.53 8.27
CA GLY A 434 -2.75 21.45 7.53
C GLY A 434 -3.65 20.51 8.37
N TRP A 435 -3.97 19.36 7.80
CA TRP A 435 -4.98 18.44 8.34
C TRP A 435 -4.51 16.99 8.19
N GLN A 436 -4.86 16.17 9.19
CA GLN A 436 -4.50 14.76 9.25
C GLN A 436 -5.72 13.86 9.34
N LEU A 437 -5.80 12.86 8.45
CA LEU A 437 -6.65 11.69 8.58
C LEU A 437 -5.88 10.55 9.24
N LEU A 438 -6.53 9.84 10.16
CA LEU A 438 -5.92 8.71 10.87
C LEU A 438 -6.56 7.39 10.43
N PRO A 439 -5.77 6.31 10.26
CA PRO A 439 -6.32 4.99 10.00
C PRO A 439 -7.17 4.53 11.20
N GLY A 440 -8.34 3.93 10.91
CA GLY A 440 -9.29 3.50 11.95
C GLY A 440 -10.17 4.61 12.51
N GLY A 441 -10.10 5.82 11.95
CA GLY A 441 -11.04 6.90 12.27
C GLY A 441 -12.40 6.75 11.57
N ASP A 442 -13.34 7.62 11.95
CA ASP A 442 -14.76 7.58 11.51
C ASP A 442 -14.93 7.76 9.99
N ALA A 443 -13.99 8.43 9.32
CA ALA A 443 -14.01 8.59 7.87
C ALA A 443 -13.80 7.28 7.10
N GLY A 444 -13.28 6.22 7.75
CA GLY A 444 -12.96 4.94 7.11
C GLY A 444 -11.77 5.00 6.15
N THR A 445 -10.99 6.07 6.21
CA THR A 445 -9.81 6.32 5.36
C THR A 445 -8.58 5.59 5.86
N ASP A 446 -7.54 5.55 5.03
CA ASP A 446 -6.16 5.38 5.47
C ASP A 446 -5.65 6.69 6.12
N GLY A 447 -4.41 6.66 6.63
CA GLY A 447 -3.77 7.85 7.16
C GLY A 447 -3.22 8.73 6.04
N PHE A 448 -3.72 9.97 5.97
CA PHE A 448 -3.24 10.99 5.00
C PHE A 448 -3.08 12.33 5.68
N TYR A 449 -2.04 13.05 5.31
CA TYR A 449 -1.84 14.45 5.68
C TYR A 449 -2.00 15.34 4.46
N TYR A 450 -2.57 16.53 4.66
CA TYR A 450 -2.76 17.56 3.64
C TYR A 450 -2.39 18.93 4.18
N ALA A 451 -1.67 19.71 3.39
CA ALA A 451 -1.47 21.15 3.61
C ALA A 451 -1.68 21.91 2.30
N CYS A 452 -2.43 23.01 2.39
CA CYS A 452 -2.56 24.00 1.32
C CYS A 452 -1.50 25.08 1.54
N LEU A 453 -0.78 25.44 0.48
CA LEU A 453 0.18 26.54 0.47
C LEU A 453 -0.18 27.46 -0.68
N ASP A 454 -0.44 28.73 -0.37
CA ASP A 454 -0.73 29.76 -1.37
C ASP A 454 0.52 30.62 -1.58
N ARG A 455 0.91 30.87 -2.85
CA ARG A 455 2.01 31.77 -3.18
C ARG A 455 1.47 33.20 -3.23
N LEU A 456 2.01 34.05 -2.37
CA LEU A 456 1.65 35.47 -2.31
C LEU A 456 1.97 36.18 -3.62
N THR A 457 1.16 37.19 -3.97
CA THR A 457 1.30 38.03 -5.20
C THR A 457 2.41 39.05 -5.10
#